data_dbf85403ee59c4fce35310fdbe86876e
#
_entry.id   dbf85403ee59c4fce35310fdbe86876e
#
_cell.length_a   1.000
_cell.length_b   1.000
_cell.length_c   1.000
_cell.angle_alpha   90.00
_cell.angle_beta   90.00
_cell.angle_gamma   90.00
#
_symmetry.space_group_name_H-M   'P 1'
#
loop_
_entity.id
_entity.type
_entity.pdbx_description
1 polymer ?
#
loop_
_entity_poly.entity_id
_entity_poly.type
_entity_poly.pdbx_seq_one_letter_code
_entity_poly.pdbx_strand_id
1 'polypeptide(L)'
;MAMQPLDDQSLSATTGQDGLSIAVNISKIDFDQIAIIDKDGFAKKGETALPTAALVMAKRLGTSDTTGVDFVRTFNTNGTIQNSSTELLKAVIDTDAGTGTNGAFANVALTFGSDVNGIRIRPFSLYMTPKDVISMISGSTYTRKSIFDSGTTNYTKDTSGNAYPIRELLRSNSNIDIKFMSTNKPTMNLQLGASPQGHLVMFGGAIDSICGSTTAQPDGCSFNLVSGATGAKFDAQLTSFDTNGISLDGFYLSVVGDAVVGSETFPGGVVFGNSGVSDKFNLSIKNLQLGDAGAVNTNVFNGLKNGSIGNIGAVGVSATNLKMTVRGM
;
A
#
# COMPACT_ATOMS: atom_id res chain seq x y z
N MET A 1 38.00 -49.61 -4.24
CA MET A 1 36.71 -49.28 -4.93
C MET A 1 36.97 -48.02 -5.72
N ALA A 2 36.94 -48.07 -7.04
CA ALA A 2 37.06 -46.89 -7.87
C ALA A 2 35.71 -46.15 -7.84
N MET A 3 35.73 -44.85 -7.58
CA MET A 3 34.53 -43.99 -7.73
C MET A 3 34.14 -44.01 -9.21
N GLN A 4 32.94 -44.42 -9.49
CA GLN A 4 32.37 -44.33 -10.83
C GLN A 4 32.08 -42.84 -11.13
N PRO A 5 32.54 -42.30 -12.26
CA PRO A 5 32.17 -40.93 -12.61
C PRO A 5 30.64 -40.89 -12.82
N LEU A 6 29.97 -39.92 -12.20
CA LEU A 6 28.59 -39.59 -12.47
C LEU A 6 28.50 -39.05 -13.90
N ASP A 7 27.65 -39.64 -14.71
CA ASP A 7 27.35 -39.10 -16.04
C ASP A 7 26.47 -37.84 -15.94
N ASP A 8 26.41 -37.06 -17.01
CA ASP A 8 25.64 -35.80 -17.04
C ASP A 8 24.14 -36.02 -16.78
N GLN A 9 23.59 -37.20 -17.09
CA GLN A 9 22.20 -37.53 -16.79
C GLN A 9 22.01 -37.82 -15.30
N SER A 10 22.95 -38.50 -14.66
CA SER A 10 22.93 -38.74 -13.22
C SER A 10 23.18 -37.43 -12.43
N LEU A 11 24.03 -36.53 -12.94
CA LEU A 11 24.21 -35.20 -12.38
C LEU A 11 22.93 -34.34 -12.54
N SER A 12 22.29 -34.36 -13.70
CA SER A 12 21.04 -33.66 -13.99
C SER A 12 19.88 -34.15 -13.12
N ALA A 13 19.85 -35.45 -12.79
CA ALA A 13 18.86 -36.03 -11.88
C ALA A 13 19.16 -35.74 -10.40
N THR A 14 20.45 -35.50 -10.07
CA THR A 14 20.91 -35.26 -8.69
C THR A 14 21.07 -33.77 -8.37
N THR A 15 21.36 -32.93 -9.35
CA THR A 15 21.30 -31.46 -9.25
C THR A 15 19.88 -31.04 -9.55
N GLY A 16 18.99 -31.24 -8.58
CA GLY A 16 17.57 -31.13 -8.71
C GLY A 16 17.11 -29.94 -9.53
N GLN A 17 16.14 -30.20 -10.35
CA GLN A 17 15.26 -29.19 -10.95
C GLN A 17 14.43 -28.44 -9.87
N ASP A 18 14.83 -28.55 -8.61
CA ASP A 18 14.01 -28.15 -7.46
C ASP A 18 14.10 -26.67 -7.11
N GLY A 19 14.84 -25.87 -7.91
CA GLY A 19 14.97 -24.44 -7.67
C GLY A 19 15.59 -24.09 -6.31
N LEU A 20 15.73 -22.81 -6.03
CA LEU A 20 16.19 -22.28 -4.74
C LEU A 20 15.00 -21.89 -3.87
N SER A 21 14.88 -22.48 -2.69
CA SER A 21 13.89 -22.08 -1.69
C SER A 21 14.53 -21.21 -0.61
N ILE A 22 13.98 -20.01 -0.42
CA ILE A 22 14.42 -19.04 0.59
C ILE A 22 13.25 -18.78 1.52
N ALA A 23 13.46 -18.92 2.82
CA ALA A 23 12.49 -18.56 3.83
C ALA A 23 13.01 -17.36 4.63
N VAL A 24 12.10 -16.40 4.88
CA VAL A 24 12.39 -15.19 5.66
C VAL A 24 11.47 -15.16 6.85
N ASN A 25 12.03 -14.93 8.04
CA ASN A 25 11.26 -14.76 9.27
C ASN A 25 11.38 -13.32 9.76
N ILE A 26 10.28 -12.58 9.67
CA ILE A 26 10.13 -11.22 10.17
C ILE A 26 8.72 -11.11 10.76
N SER A 27 8.59 -10.66 12.00
CA SER A 27 7.28 -10.48 12.63
C SER A 27 6.72 -9.07 12.44
N LYS A 28 7.59 -8.08 12.26
CA LYS A 28 7.22 -6.69 12.03
C LYS A 28 8.34 -5.92 11.35
N ILE A 29 7.96 -4.82 10.73
CA ILE A 29 8.89 -3.82 10.18
C ILE A 29 8.51 -2.47 10.80
N ASP A 30 9.44 -1.86 11.51
CA ASP A 30 9.29 -0.50 12.05
C ASP A 30 10.06 0.47 11.15
N PHE A 31 9.50 1.65 10.90
CA PHE A 31 10.19 2.72 10.20
C PHE A 31 9.74 4.08 10.74
N ASP A 32 10.65 5.05 10.72
CA ASP A 32 10.33 6.42 11.08
C ASP A 32 9.62 7.16 9.95
N GLN A 33 10.08 6.94 8.72
CA GLN A 33 9.50 7.55 7.52
C GLN A 33 9.89 6.79 6.25
N ILE A 34 9.01 6.89 5.25
CA ILE A 34 9.26 6.47 3.87
C ILE A 34 8.93 7.66 2.98
N ALA A 35 9.82 8.03 2.05
CA ALA A 35 9.63 9.18 1.20
C ALA A 35 9.75 8.85 -0.29
N ILE A 36 8.87 9.44 -1.08
CA ILE A 36 8.99 9.53 -2.54
C ILE A 36 9.37 10.98 -2.85
N ILE A 37 10.54 11.17 -3.47
CA ILE A 37 11.10 12.48 -3.73
C ILE A 37 10.98 12.75 -5.22
N ASP A 38 10.27 13.82 -5.57
CA ASP A 38 10.26 14.40 -6.90
C ASP A 38 11.49 15.31 -7.03
N LYS A 39 12.39 14.98 -7.95
CA LYS A 39 13.70 15.63 -8.08
C LYS A 39 13.67 16.93 -8.88
N ASP A 40 12.74 17.05 -9.78
CA ASP A 40 12.62 18.16 -10.72
C ASP A 40 11.44 19.10 -10.42
N GLY A 41 10.57 18.71 -9.47
CA GLY A 41 9.44 19.51 -9.05
C GLY A 41 8.35 19.60 -10.14
N PHE A 42 7.28 20.30 -9.83
CA PHE A 42 6.21 20.51 -10.78
C PHE A 42 6.56 21.64 -11.76
N ALA A 43 6.67 21.31 -13.04
CA ALA A 43 6.80 22.29 -14.11
C ALA A 43 5.77 22.03 -15.20
N LYS A 44 5.03 23.05 -15.61
CA LYS A 44 4.29 23.00 -16.86
C LYS A 44 5.25 23.25 -18.01
N LYS A 45 4.92 22.71 -19.19
CA LYS A 45 5.74 22.92 -20.40
C LYS A 45 5.99 24.42 -20.64
N GLY A 46 7.27 24.82 -20.59
CA GLY A 46 7.70 26.21 -20.79
C GLY A 46 7.78 27.06 -19.52
N GLU A 47 7.51 26.51 -18.34
CA GLU A 47 7.69 27.19 -17.05
C GLU A 47 8.96 26.71 -16.34
N THR A 48 9.46 27.53 -15.41
CA THR A 48 10.56 27.13 -14.53
C THR A 48 10.07 26.09 -13.55
N ALA A 49 10.81 25.00 -13.41
CA ALA A 49 10.51 23.95 -12.42
C ALA A 49 10.40 24.54 -11.02
N LEU A 50 9.38 24.10 -10.28
CA LEU A 50 9.22 24.43 -8.86
C LEU A 50 10.26 23.66 -8.03
N PRO A 51 10.55 24.12 -6.81
CA PRO A 51 11.48 23.42 -5.93
C PRO A 51 11.06 21.97 -5.68
N THR A 52 12.05 21.12 -5.53
CA THR A 52 11.90 19.69 -5.20
C THR A 52 11.02 19.47 -3.98
N ALA A 53 10.06 18.58 -4.11
CA ALA A 53 9.15 18.20 -3.04
C ALA A 53 9.20 16.69 -2.77
N ALA A 54 8.66 16.28 -1.63
CA ALA A 54 8.54 14.88 -1.27
C ALA A 54 7.16 14.57 -0.69
N LEU A 55 6.66 13.40 -1.05
CA LEU A 55 5.55 12.75 -0.37
C LEU A 55 6.13 11.80 0.69
N VAL A 56 5.83 12.04 1.95
CA VAL A 56 6.41 11.30 3.07
C VAL A 56 5.31 10.61 3.87
N MET A 57 5.43 9.29 4.02
CA MET A 57 4.66 8.50 4.97
C MET A 57 5.46 8.41 6.27
N ALA A 58 4.89 8.85 7.37
CA ALA A 58 5.55 8.84 8.67
C ALA A 58 4.53 8.70 9.81
N LYS A 59 5.03 8.62 11.05
CA LYS A 59 4.17 8.65 12.23
C LYS A 59 3.31 9.92 12.25
N ARG A 60 2.17 9.82 12.89
CA ARG A 60 1.30 10.98 13.12
C ARG A 60 1.99 11.98 14.05
N LEU A 61 2.16 13.21 13.64
CA LEU A 61 2.75 14.24 14.50
C LEU A 61 1.86 14.50 15.72
N GLY A 62 2.49 14.74 16.86
CA GLY A 62 1.80 14.95 18.15
C GLY A 62 1.33 13.68 18.84
N THR A 63 1.74 12.49 18.37
CA THR A 63 1.46 11.21 19.01
C THR A 63 2.75 10.47 19.34
N SER A 64 2.66 9.52 20.26
CA SER A 64 3.76 8.57 20.58
C SER A 64 3.75 7.34 19.67
N ASP A 65 2.95 7.33 18.61
CA ASP A 65 2.79 6.17 17.73
C ASP A 65 4.10 5.82 17.03
N THR A 66 4.26 4.54 16.77
CA THR A 66 5.27 4.02 15.87
C THR A 66 4.61 3.59 14.57
N THR A 67 5.14 4.04 13.45
CA THR A 67 4.66 3.62 12.12
C THR A 67 5.35 2.33 11.71
N GLY A 68 4.66 1.50 10.96
CA GLY A 68 5.24 0.24 10.50
C GLY A 68 4.18 -0.76 10.09
N VAL A 69 4.65 -1.98 9.88
CA VAL A 69 3.84 -3.11 9.41
C VAL A 69 4.06 -4.29 10.36
N ASP A 70 2.96 -4.88 10.84
CA ASP A 70 2.97 -6.14 11.58
C ASP A 70 2.45 -7.27 10.69
N PHE A 71 3.12 -8.42 10.75
CA PHE A 71 2.66 -9.65 10.10
C PHE A 71 1.91 -10.47 11.14
N VAL A 72 0.63 -10.68 10.88
CA VAL A 72 -0.32 -11.05 11.92
C VAL A 72 -0.70 -12.52 11.80
N ARG A 73 -0.56 -13.25 12.91
CA ARG A 73 -1.06 -14.60 13.08
C ARG A 73 -2.52 -14.62 13.50
N THR A 74 -2.89 -13.77 14.45
CA THR A 74 -4.25 -13.72 14.97
C THR A 74 -4.74 -12.29 15.08
N PHE A 75 -5.89 -12.02 14.49
CA PHE A 75 -6.68 -10.81 14.72
C PHE A 75 -7.75 -11.13 15.75
N ASN A 76 -7.66 -10.53 16.91
CA ASN A 76 -8.68 -10.69 17.96
C ASN A 76 -9.87 -9.76 17.69
N THR A 77 -11.04 -10.16 18.13
CA THR A 77 -12.27 -9.36 17.99
C THR A 77 -12.19 -7.99 18.67
N ASN A 78 -11.40 -7.88 19.75
CA ASN A 78 -11.17 -6.63 20.47
C ASN A 78 -10.16 -5.69 19.78
N GLY A 79 -9.68 -6.02 18.59
CA GLY A 79 -8.72 -5.21 17.82
C GLY A 79 -7.25 -5.41 18.18
N THR A 80 -6.92 -6.27 19.16
CA THR A 80 -5.52 -6.67 19.41
C THR A 80 -5.06 -7.72 18.41
N ILE A 81 -3.74 -7.88 18.27
CA ILE A 81 -3.14 -8.87 17.37
C ILE A 81 -2.13 -9.75 18.12
N GLN A 82 -1.84 -10.90 17.52
CA GLN A 82 -0.64 -11.68 17.77
C GLN A 82 0.17 -11.72 16.50
N ASN A 83 1.44 -11.36 16.58
CA ASN A 83 2.32 -11.39 15.42
C ASN A 83 2.67 -12.84 15.05
N SER A 84 3.01 -13.05 13.77
CA SER A 84 3.59 -14.29 13.30
C SER A 84 4.91 -14.57 14.04
N SER A 85 5.16 -15.84 14.33
CA SER A 85 6.38 -16.32 14.98
C SER A 85 7.16 -17.32 14.13
N THR A 86 6.64 -17.65 12.96
CA THR A 86 7.24 -18.58 12.00
C THR A 86 7.71 -17.85 10.74
N GLU A 87 7.97 -18.59 9.67
CA GLU A 87 8.30 -17.99 8.38
C GLU A 87 7.25 -16.98 7.96
N LEU A 88 7.69 -15.75 7.68
CA LEU A 88 6.83 -14.72 7.10
C LEU A 88 6.54 -15.02 5.64
N LEU A 89 7.59 -15.29 4.87
CA LEU A 89 7.56 -15.39 3.42
C LEU A 89 8.47 -16.52 2.97
N LYS A 90 7.98 -17.32 2.05
CA LYS A 90 8.75 -18.31 1.31
C LYS A 90 8.85 -17.86 -0.14
N ALA A 91 10.07 -17.75 -0.64
CA ALA A 91 10.37 -17.54 -2.05
C ALA A 91 10.89 -18.85 -2.64
N VAL A 92 10.31 -19.29 -3.74
CA VAL A 92 10.83 -20.39 -4.56
C VAL A 92 11.26 -19.78 -5.88
N ILE A 93 12.54 -19.93 -6.18
CA ILE A 93 13.16 -19.42 -7.40
C ILE A 93 13.46 -20.60 -8.32
N ASP A 94 12.91 -20.57 -9.50
CA ASP A 94 13.14 -21.55 -10.56
C ASP A 94 13.55 -20.82 -11.85
N THR A 95 14.30 -21.49 -12.70
CA THR A 95 14.79 -20.94 -13.97
C THR A 95 14.47 -21.89 -15.11
N ASP A 96 14.03 -21.35 -16.22
CA ASP A 96 13.70 -22.10 -17.42
C ASP A 96 14.40 -21.48 -18.63
N ALA A 97 14.93 -22.32 -19.53
CA ALA A 97 15.56 -21.89 -20.75
C ALA A 97 14.56 -21.33 -21.78
N GLY A 98 13.29 -21.55 -21.55
CA GLY A 98 12.21 -21.20 -22.48
C GLY A 98 12.12 -22.18 -23.66
N THR A 99 11.09 -22.00 -24.47
CA THR A 99 10.85 -22.82 -25.66
C THR A 99 10.73 -21.95 -26.91
N GLY A 100 11.33 -22.37 -28.01
CA GLY A 100 11.22 -21.68 -29.31
C GLY A 100 11.81 -20.26 -29.29
N THR A 101 11.00 -19.28 -29.67
CA THR A 101 11.38 -17.85 -29.67
C THR A 101 11.27 -17.21 -28.29
N ASN A 102 10.69 -17.90 -27.32
CA ASN A 102 10.64 -17.44 -25.94
C ASN A 102 12.00 -17.66 -25.31
N GLY A 103 12.63 -16.60 -24.83
CA GLY A 103 13.92 -16.65 -24.15
C GLY A 103 13.83 -17.25 -22.76
N ALA A 104 14.98 -17.40 -22.13
CA ALA A 104 15.07 -17.86 -20.75
C ALA A 104 14.38 -16.88 -19.77
N PHE A 105 13.83 -17.43 -18.69
CA PHE A 105 13.23 -16.64 -17.63
C PHE A 105 13.51 -17.24 -16.25
N ALA A 106 13.44 -16.42 -15.24
CA ALA A 106 13.43 -16.82 -13.86
C ALA A 106 12.04 -16.57 -13.28
N ASN A 107 11.54 -17.57 -12.57
CA ASN A 107 10.26 -17.53 -11.88
C ASN A 107 10.50 -17.47 -10.37
N VAL A 108 9.92 -16.46 -9.70
CA VAL A 108 10.01 -16.29 -8.26
C VAL A 108 8.61 -16.35 -7.67
N ALA A 109 8.25 -17.51 -7.14
CA ALA A 109 6.98 -17.70 -6.46
C ALA A 109 7.11 -17.30 -4.99
N LEU A 110 6.30 -16.33 -4.56
CA LEU A 110 6.27 -15.81 -3.19
C LEU A 110 4.96 -16.22 -2.52
N THR A 111 5.07 -16.83 -1.35
CA THR A 111 3.94 -17.27 -0.53
C THR A 111 4.12 -16.84 0.91
N PHE A 112 3.05 -16.46 1.58
CA PHE A 112 3.09 -16.20 3.02
C PHE A 112 3.19 -17.49 3.82
N GLY A 113 3.87 -17.41 4.96
CA GLY A 113 4.00 -18.51 5.91
C GLY A 113 2.63 -19.01 6.43
N SER A 114 2.62 -20.25 6.90
CA SER A 114 1.38 -20.94 7.28
C SER A 114 0.63 -20.27 8.43
N ASP A 115 1.31 -19.58 9.34
CA ASP A 115 0.70 -18.86 10.45
C ASP A 115 0.45 -17.36 10.18
N VAL A 116 0.82 -16.84 8.99
CA VAL A 116 0.52 -15.45 8.62
C VAL A 116 -0.89 -15.37 8.05
N ASN A 117 -1.80 -14.74 8.78
CA ASN A 117 -3.21 -14.59 8.40
C ASN A 117 -3.57 -13.15 8.01
N GLY A 118 -2.59 -12.29 7.90
CA GLY A 118 -2.77 -10.94 7.41
C GLY A 118 -1.66 -9.98 7.76
N ILE A 119 -1.89 -8.74 7.41
CA ILE A 119 -0.97 -7.62 7.60
C ILE A 119 -1.72 -6.51 8.33
N ARG A 120 -1.08 -5.91 9.33
CA ARG A 120 -1.53 -4.67 9.96
C ARG A 120 -0.58 -3.55 9.60
N ILE A 121 -1.07 -2.49 8.98
CA ILE A 121 -0.36 -1.23 8.83
C ILE A 121 -0.76 -0.36 10.03
N ARG A 122 0.23 0.05 10.83
CA ARG A 122 0.00 0.89 11.99
C ARG A 122 -0.34 2.33 11.57
N PRO A 123 -0.97 3.13 12.44
CA PRO A 123 -1.39 4.48 12.10
C PRO A 123 -0.25 5.34 11.57
N PHE A 124 -0.53 6.09 10.52
CA PHE A 124 0.44 6.95 9.85
C PHE A 124 -0.22 8.22 9.33
N SER A 125 0.61 9.15 8.87
CA SER A 125 0.18 10.28 8.05
C SER A 125 1.01 10.38 6.78
N LEU A 126 0.39 10.90 5.73
CA LEU A 126 1.07 11.31 4.51
C LEU A 126 1.28 12.82 4.54
N TYR A 127 2.52 13.23 4.35
CA TYR A 127 2.94 14.63 4.34
C TYR A 127 3.49 15.01 2.97
N MET A 128 3.20 16.24 2.56
CA MET A 128 3.92 16.92 1.49
C MET A 128 4.91 17.91 2.11
N THR A 129 6.16 17.88 1.67
CA THR A 129 7.22 18.72 2.23
C THR A 129 8.28 19.06 1.19
N PRO A 130 8.95 20.20 1.27
CA PRO A 130 10.20 20.40 0.56
C PRO A 130 11.23 19.35 0.94
N LYS A 131 12.06 18.95 0.00
CA LYS A 131 13.08 17.90 0.19
C LYS A 131 13.97 18.13 1.41
N ASP A 132 14.37 19.37 1.64
CA ASP A 132 15.37 19.73 2.65
C ASP A 132 14.87 19.56 4.10
N VAL A 133 13.57 19.41 4.31
CA VAL A 133 12.96 19.27 5.64
C VAL A 133 12.34 17.89 5.91
N ILE A 134 12.59 16.92 5.05
CA ILE A 134 12.06 15.55 5.19
C ILE A 134 12.46 14.92 6.53
N SER A 135 13.72 15.06 6.93
CA SER A 135 14.25 14.49 8.17
C SER A 135 13.57 15.05 9.42
N MET A 136 12.92 16.18 9.30
CA MET A 136 12.26 16.84 10.43
C MET A 136 10.92 16.20 10.79
N ILE A 137 10.31 15.44 9.88
CA ILE A 137 9.01 14.77 10.11
C ILE A 137 9.12 13.69 11.19
N SER A 138 10.21 12.93 11.21
CA SER A 138 10.45 11.88 12.21
C SER A 138 11.01 12.42 13.54
N GLY A 139 11.49 13.66 13.56
CA GLY A 139 12.02 14.29 14.77
C GLY A 139 10.94 14.55 15.82
N SER A 140 11.28 14.33 17.10
CA SER A 140 10.38 14.58 18.24
C SER A 140 10.16 16.05 18.57
N THR A 141 10.77 16.96 17.81
CA THR A 141 10.87 18.40 18.14
C THR A 141 9.74 19.26 17.57
N TYR A 142 8.76 18.65 16.89
CA TYR A 142 7.68 19.40 16.26
C TYR A 142 6.40 19.35 17.10
N THR A 143 5.95 20.50 17.59
CA THR A 143 4.58 20.69 18.04
C THR A 143 3.73 21.06 16.82
N ARG A 144 2.80 20.22 16.49
CA ARG A 144 1.85 20.45 15.41
C ARG A 144 0.61 21.16 15.95
N LYS A 145 0.17 22.22 15.26
CA LYS A 145 -1.22 22.63 15.35
C LYS A 145 -2.09 21.61 14.62
N SER A 146 -3.29 21.36 15.10
CA SER A 146 -4.26 20.51 14.44
C SER A 146 -4.39 20.93 12.97
N ILE A 147 -4.47 19.94 12.07
CA ILE A 147 -4.81 20.19 10.67
C ILE A 147 -6.17 20.86 10.52
N PHE A 148 -6.97 20.81 11.57
CA PHE A 148 -8.34 21.34 11.63
C PHE A 148 -8.42 22.66 12.41
N ASP A 149 -7.32 23.24 12.86
CA ASP A 149 -7.33 24.58 13.43
C ASP A 149 -7.63 25.60 12.35
N SER A 150 -8.85 26.12 12.36
CA SER A 150 -9.29 27.18 11.48
C SER A 150 -8.45 28.45 11.71
N GLY A 151 -7.89 28.96 10.65
CA GLY A 151 -7.36 30.35 10.64
C GLY A 151 -5.86 30.51 10.70
N THR A 152 -5.05 29.47 10.69
CA THR A 152 -3.60 29.62 10.55
C THR A 152 -3.01 28.50 9.70
N THR A 153 -2.12 28.93 8.83
CA THR A 153 -1.23 28.10 8.02
C THR A 153 -0.90 26.77 8.70
N ASN A 154 -1.23 25.66 8.03
CA ASN A 154 -0.89 24.29 8.44
C ASN A 154 0.64 24.06 8.42
N TYR A 155 1.39 24.86 9.14
CA TYR A 155 2.82 24.70 9.27
C TYR A 155 3.12 23.93 10.56
N THR A 156 3.97 22.93 10.46
CA THR A 156 4.65 22.41 11.64
C THR A 156 5.66 23.45 12.10
N LYS A 157 5.77 23.63 13.40
CA LYS A 157 6.79 24.48 14.01
C LYS A 157 7.76 23.61 14.79
N ASP A 158 9.04 23.97 14.75
CA ASP A 158 10.02 23.39 15.66
C ASP A 158 9.81 23.94 17.10
N THR A 159 10.59 23.42 18.05
CA THR A 159 10.56 23.87 19.46
C THR A 159 10.96 25.34 19.63
N SER A 160 11.62 25.92 18.63
CA SER A 160 11.99 27.33 18.58
C SER A 160 10.94 28.21 17.92
N GLY A 161 9.84 27.61 17.45
CA GLY A 161 8.73 28.33 16.83
C GLY A 161 8.90 28.60 15.33
N ASN A 162 9.96 28.12 14.69
CA ASN A 162 10.16 28.27 13.24
C ASN A 162 9.12 27.44 12.48
N ALA A 163 8.43 28.07 11.54
CA ALA A 163 7.44 27.39 10.70
C ALA A 163 8.12 26.72 9.49
N TYR A 164 7.75 25.47 9.26
CA TYR A 164 8.20 24.71 8.08
C TYR A 164 7.00 24.40 7.18
N PRO A 165 7.18 24.43 5.86
CA PRO A 165 6.11 24.22 4.90
C PRO A 165 5.77 22.72 4.73
N ILE A 166 5.49 22.03 5.83
CA ILE A 166 5.07 20.64 5.84
C ILE A 166 3.54 20.61 5.89
N ARG A 167 2.93 19.91 4.92
CA ARG A 167 1.48 19.74 4.82
C ARG A 167 1.11 18.30 5.04
N GLU A 168 0.18 18.02 5.94
CA GLU A 168 -0.43 16.71 6.06
C GLU A 168 -1.58 16.61 5.07
N LEU A 169 -1.58 15.56 4.25
CA LEU A 169 -2.59 15.32 3.22
C LEU A 169 -3.62 14.29 3.68
N LEU A 170 -3.13 13.24 4.33
CA LEU A 170 -3.96 12.15 4.82
C LEU A 170 -3.44 11.70 6.18
N ARG A 171 -4.36 11.35 7.06
CA ARG A 171 -4.09 10.72 8.36
C ARG A 171 -4.91 9.46 8.48
N SER A 172 -4.27 8.34 8.78
CA SER A 172 -4.94 7.15 9.31
C SER A 172 -5.06 7.29 10.82
N ASN A 173 -6.27 7.30 11.36
CA ASN A 173 -6.49 7.43 12.82
C ASN A 173 -6.48 6.07 13.52
N SER A 174 -6.52 5.00 12.77
CA SER A 174 -6.57 3.63 13.24
C SER A 174 -5.64 2.72 12.45
N ASN A 175 -5.45 1.49 12.91
CA ASN A 175 -4.75 0.49 12.14
C ASN A 175 -5.51 0.15 10.85
N ILE A 176 -4.78 -0.20 9.79
CA ILE A 176 -5.33 -0.77 8.58
C ILE A 176 -5.02 -2.25 8.59
N ASP A 177 -6.04 -3.06 8.84
CA ASP A 177 -5.94 -4.52 8.87
C ASP A 177 -6.33 -5.09 7.51
N ILE A 178 -5.40 -5.80 6.90
CA ILE A 178 -5.62 -6.60 5.68
C ILE A 178 -5.64 -8.05 6.12
N LYS A 179 -6.83 -8.65 6.20
CA LYS A 179 -6.99 -10.06 6.58
C LYS A 179 -6.97 -10.93 5.36
N PHE A 180 -6.21 -12.01 5.42
CA PHE A 180 -6.12 -12.99 4.36
C PHE A 180 -7.22 -14.03 4.49
N MET A 181 -7.66 -14.56 3.38
CA MET A 181 -8.50 -15.75 3.37
C MET A 181 -7.69 -16.95 3.87
N SER A 182 -8.13 -17.58 4.95
CA SER A 182 -7.32 -18.62 5.63
C SER A 182 -7.08 -19.86 4.77
N THR A 183 -8.02 -20.18 3.88
CA THR A 183 -7.99 -21.34 2.98
C THR A 183 -7.32 -21.04 1.63
N ASN A 184 -7.12 -19.76 1.29
CA ASN A 184 -6.56 -19.32 0.01
C ASN A 184 -5.77 -18.02 0.21
N LYS A 185 -4.61 -18.12 0.86
CA LYS A 185 -3.79 -16.93 1.20
C LYS A 185 -3.23 -16.26 -0.05
N PRO A 186 -3.02 -14.94 -0.01
CA PRO A 186 -2.37 -14.23 -1.10
C PRO A 186 -1.04 -14.83 -1.51
N THR A 187 -0.80 -14.87 -2.79
CA THR A 187 0.45 -15.30 -3.42
C THR A 187 0.87 -14.30 -4.47
N MET A 188 2.15 -14.32 -4.83
CA MET A 188 2.68 -13.47 -5.88
C MET A 188 3.70 -14.27 -6.71
N ASN A 189 3.60 -14.18 -8.01
CA ASN A 189 4.54 -14.78 -8.95
C ASN A 189 5.24 -13.68 -9.76
N LEU A 190 6.55 -13.55 -9.57
CA LEU A 190 7.40 -12.61 -10.31
C LEU A 190 8.14 -13.37 -11.40
N GLN A 191 8.05 -12.92 -12.66
CA GLN A 191 8.85 -13.45 -13.76
C GLN A 191 9.79 -12.40 -14.32
N LEU A 192 11.06 -12.78 -14.43
CA LEU A 192 12.13 -11.96 -14.98
C LEU A 192 12.64 -12.62 -16.27
N GLY A 193 12.92 -11.84 -17.30
CA GLY A 193 13.32 -12.33 -18.62
C GLY A 193 12.13 -12.43 -19.57
N ALA A 194 11.96 -13.54 -20.23
CA ALA A 194 10.93 -13.73 -21.26
C ALA A 194 9.50 -13.94 -20.73
N SER A 195 9.20 -13.60 -19.53
CA SER A 195 7.88 -13.57 -18.84
C SER A 195 6.70 -14.25 -19.57
N PRO A 196 6.67 -15.59 -19.71
CA PRO A 196 5.59 -16.29 -20.44
C PRO A 196 4.20 -16.11 -19.83
N GLN A 197 4.11 -15.68 -18.58
CA GLN A 197 2.82 -15.30 -17.96
C GLN A 197 2.25 -13.98 -18.50
N GLY A 198 3.00 -13.24 -19.35
CA GLY A 198 2.56 -11.99 -19.97
C GLY A 198 2.71 -10.73 -19.10
N HIS A 199 3.05 -10.88 -17.85
CA HIS A 199 3.19 -9.78 -16.89
C HIS A 199 4.41 -9.99 -16.00
N LEU A 200 4.98 -8.90 -15.47
CA LEU A 200 6.11 -8.97 -14.55
C LEU A 200 5.71 -9.69 -13.25
N VAL A 201 4.55 -9.35 -12.72
CA VAL A 201 4.00 -9.95 -11.49
C VAL A 201 2.56 -10.37 -11.73
N MET A 202 2.22 -11.58 -11.31
CA MET A 202 0.85 -12.06 -11.17
C MET A 202 0.55 -12.28 -9.70
N PHE A 203 -0.64 -11.87 -9.28
CA PHE A 203 -1.16 -12.14 -7.94
C PHE A 203 -2.12 -13.32 -7.98
N GLY A 204 -2.23 -14.01 -6.86
CA GLY A 204 -3.19 -15.08 -6.65
C GLY A 204 -3.63 -15.15 -5.20
N GLY A 205 -4.54 -16.06 -4.90
CA GLY A 205 -5.13 -16.19 -3.58
C GLY A 205 -6.21 -15.15 -3.32
N ALA A 206 -6.57 -14.93 -2.05
CA ALA A 206 -7.68 -14.05 -1.71
C ALA A 206 -7.47 -13.31 -0.38
N ILE A 207 -8.10 -12.12 -0.30
CA ILE A 207 -8.22 -11.29 0.90
C ILE A 207 -9.63 -11.47 1.47
N ASP A 208 -9.74 -11.69 2.78
CA ASP A 208 -11.03 -11.72 3.48
C ASP A 208 -11.62 -10.30 3.59
N SER A 209 -10.80 -9.37 4.07
CA SER A 209 -11.22 -7.98 4.26
C SER A 209 -10.04 -7.03 4.38
N ILE A 210 -10.30 -5.76 4.06
CA ILE A 210 -9.45 -4.62 4.42
C ILE A 210 -10.28 -3.76 5.36
N CYS A 211 -9.73 -3.43 6.55
CA CYS A 211 -10.43 -2.65 7.56
C CYS A 211 -11.74 -3.30 8.05
N GLY A 212 -11.79 -4.62 8.11
CA GLY A 212 -12.96 -5.36 8.63
C GLY A 212 -13.31 -4.93 10.05
N SER A 213 -14.60 -5.00 10.41
CA SER A 213 -15.08 -4.59 11.72
C SER A 213 -14.44 -5.37 12.86
N THR A 214 -14.10 -4.65 13.92
CA THR A 214 -13.71 -5.20 15.23
C THR A 214 -14.45 -4.45 16.32
N THR A 215 -14.41 -4.94 17.55
CA THR A 215 -15.01 -4.20 18.68
C THR A 215 -14.35 -2.83 18.89
N ALA A 216 -13.04 -2.73 18.61
CA ALA A 216 -12.30 -1.45 18.71
C ALA A 216 -12.53 -0.53 17.49
N GLN A 217 -12.90 -1.09 16.35
CA GLN A 217 -13.09 -0.38 15.07
C GLN A 217 -14.36 -0.90 14.37
N PRO A 218 -15.55 -0.65 14.93
CA PRO A 218 -16.79 -1.25 14.43
C PRO A 218 -17.17 -0.75 13.02
N ASP A 219 -16.72 0.43 12.67
CA ASP A 219 -17.01 1.08 11.38
C ASP A 219 -15.88 0.95 10.37
N GLY A 220 -14.78 0.27 10.74
CA GLY A 220 -13.59 0.09 9.90
C GLY A 220 -12.46 1.04 10.23
N CYS A 221 -11.59 1.28 9.27
CA CYS A 221 -10.44 2.16 9.44
C CYS A 221 -10.85 3.63 9.27
N SER A 222 -10.41 4.46 10.20
CA SER A 222 -10.73 5.89 10.23
C SER A 222 -9.65 6.71 9.55
N PHE A 223 -10.07 7.60 8.65
CA PHE A 223 -9.20 8.47 7.87
C PHE A 223 -9.63 9.92 7.95
N ASN A 224 -8.62 10.80 7.87
CA ASN A 224 -8.83 12.22 7.62
C ASN A 224 -8.07 12.60 6.34
N LEU A 225 -8.77 13.21 5.40
CA LEU A 225 -8.19 13.90 4.24
C LEU A 225 -8.16 15.39 4.52
N VAL A 226 -7.12 16.05 4.06
CA VAL A 226 -6.89 17.46 4.32
C VAL A 226 -6.67 18.22 3.02
N SER A 227 -7.37 19.32 2.85
CA SER A 227 -7.20 20.26 1.75
C SER A 227 -7.22 21.69 2.29
N GLY A 228 -6.04 22.24 2.56
CA GLY A 228 -5.95 23.58 3.14
C GLY A 228 -6.52 23.66 4.56
N ALA A 229 -7.57 24.48 4.75
CA ALA A 229 -8.27 24.65 6.02
C ALA A 229 -9.47 23.71 6.16
N THR A 230 -9.79 22.93 5.15
CA THR A 230 -10.94 22.03 5.11
C THR A 230 -10.48 20.60 4.91
N GLY A 231 -11.33 19.66 5.26
CA GLY A 231 -11.01 18.26 5.11
C GLY A 231 -12.24 17.36 5.04
N ALA A 232 -12.00 16.07 5.04
CA ALA A 232 -13.01 15.06 5.19
C ALA A 232 -12.56 14.02 6.21
N LYS A 233 -13.47 13.62 7.10
CA LYS A 233 -13.31 12.47 7.97
C LYS A 233 -14.26 11.38 7.51
N PHE A 234 -13.79 10.14 7.46
CA PHE A 234 -14.61 8.97 7.16
C PHE A 234 -13.99 7.71 7.70
N ASP A 235 -14.80 6.69 7.85
CA ASP A 235 -14.39 5.34 8.17
C ASP A 235 -14.65 4.46 6.94
N ALA A 236 -13.69 3.60 6.58
CA ALA A 236 -13.77 2.79 5.37
C ALA A 236 -13.59 1.30 5.67
N GLN A 237 -14.36 0.48 4.96
CA GLN A 237 -14.26 -0.97 4.97
C GLN A 237 -14.38 -1.51 3.55
N LEU A 238 -13.60 -2.55 3.26
CA LEU A 238 -13.75 -3.38 2.08
C LEU A 238 -13.84 -4.82 2.56
N THR A 239 -14.93 -5.50 2.24
CA THR A 239 -15.18 -6.87 2.68
C THR A 239 -15.58 -7.74 1.50
N SER A 240 -15.33 -9.03 1.60
CA SER A 240 -15.84 -9.97 0.61
C SER A 240 -17.37 -9.91 0.50
N PHE A 241 -17.88 -10.13 -0.68
CA PHE A 241 -19.32 -10.25 -0.93
C PHE A 241 -19.83 -11.65 -0.48
N ASP A 242 -18.98 -12.65 -0.56
CA ASP A 242 -19.28 -14.02 -0.19
C ASP A 242 -18.19 -14.63 0.72
N THR A 243 -18.24 -15.93 0.95
CA THR A 243 -17.33 -16.65 1.84
C THR A 243 -15.99 -17.02 1.20
N ASN A 244 -15.77 -16.74 -0.08
CA ASN A 244 -14.55 -17.13 -0.80
C ASN A 244 -13.43 -16.10 -0.68
N GLY A 245 -13.76 -14.93 -0.17
CA GLY A 245 -12.83 -13.80 -0.12
C GLY A 245 -12.92 -12.92 -1.37
N ILE A 246 -12.05 -11.94 -1.43
CA ILE A 246 -11.82 -11.11 -2.61
C ILE A 246 -10.61 -11.69 -3.32
N SER A 247 -10.83 -12.43 -4.42
CA SER A 247 -9.74 -13.05 -5.17
C SER A 247 -8.80 -12.00 -5.75
N LEU A 248 -7.53 -12.32 -5.69
CA LEU A 248 -6.45 -11.59 -6.35
C LEU A 248 -6.09 -12.22 -7.71
N ASP A 249 -6.72 -13.34 -8.08
CA ASP A 249 -6.46 -13.99 -9.34
C ASP A 249 -6.81 -13.07 -10.51
N GLY A 250 -5.91 -13.03 -11.49
CA GLY A 250 -6.04 -12.11 -12.62
C GLY A 250 -5.50 -10.70 -12.38
N PHE A 251 -5.19 -10.32 -11.13
CA PHE A 251 -4.49 -9.05 -10.89
C PHE A 251 -3.00 -9.19 -11.22
N TYR A 252 -2.43 -8.12 -11.76
CA TYR A 252 -1.05 -8.12 -12.24
C TYR A 252 -0.35 -6.77 -12.09
N LEU A 253 0.98 -6.80 -12.10
CA LEU A 253 1.84 -5.66 -12.35
C LEU A 253 2.63 -5.90 -13.65
N SER A 254 2.73 -4.87 -14.47
CA SER A 254 3.57 -4.86 -15.67
C SER A 254 4.38 -3.59 -15.76
N VAL A 255 5.50 -3.65 -16.46
CA VAL A 255 6.25 -2.48 -16.88
C VAL A 255 5.86 -2.18 -18.32
N VAL A 256 5.60 -0.92 -18.62
CA VAL A 256 5.32 -0.44 -19.97
C VAL A 256 6.38 0.57 -20.38
N GLY A 257 6.80 0.48 -21.62
CA GLY A 257 7.72 1.43 -22.21
C GLY A 257 7.08 2.80 -22.49
N ASP A 258 7.86 3.67 -23.10
CA ASP A 258 7.38 4.97 -23.56
C ASP A 258 6.21 4.80 -24.52
N ALA A 259 5.26 5.71 -24.43
CA ALA A 259 4.11 5.75 -25.33
C ALA A 259 4.04 7.11 -26.02
N VAL A 260 3.78 7.10 -27.32
CA VAL A 260 3.55 8.32 -28.09
C VAL A 260 2.05 8.44 -28.34
N VAL A 261 1.47 9.56 -27.90
CA VAL A 261 0.07 9.89 -28.15
C VAL A 261 0.01 11.25 -28.86
N GLY A 262 -0.31 11.22 -30.14
CA GLY A 262 -0.20 12.40 -30.98
C GLY A 262 1.26 12.84 -31.17
N SER A 263 1.60 14.06 -30.77
CA SER A 263 2.97 14.60 -30.76
C SER A 263 3.67 14.51 -29.41
N GLU A 264 3.04 13.94 -28.39
CA GLU A 264 3.58 13.88 -27.02
C GLU A 264 4.10 12.47 -26.71
N THR A 265 5.30 12.42 -26.12
CA THR A 265 5.90 11.19 -25.61
C THR A 265 5.69 11.13 -24.10
N PHE A 266 5.07 10.07 -23.65
CA PHE A 266 4.90 9.77 -22.23
C PHE A 266 5.96 8.75 -21.83
N PRO A 267 6.73 8.98 -20.77
CA PRO A 267 7.75 8.04 -20.31
C PRO A 267 7.14 6.70 -19.93
N GLY A 268 7.96 5.67 -19.90
CA GLY A 268 7.60 4.35 -19.41
C GLY A 268 7.05 4.39 -17.98
N GLY A 269 6.39 3.35 -17.56
CA GLY A 269 5.76 3.31 -16.25
C GLY A 269 5.39 1.92 -15.78
N VAL A 270 4.72 1.87 -14.63
CA VAL A 270 4.19 0.65 -14.03
C VAL A 270 2.67 0.61 -14.23
N VAL A 271 2.17 -0.50 -14.69
CA VAL A 271 0.74 -0.78 -14.82
C VAL A 271 0.33 -1.77 -13.74
N PHE A 272 -0.68 -1.40 -12.96
CA PHE A 272 -1.45 -2.31 -12.14
C PHE A 272 -2.80 -2.55 -12.82
N GLY A 273 -3.20 -3.81 -12.95
CA GLY A 273 -4.45 -4.14 -13.61
C GLY A 273 -5.03 -5.48 -13.19
N ASN A 274 -6.21 -5.79 -13.71
CA ASN A 274 -6.74 -7.14 -13.68
C ASN A 274 -7.18 -7.58 -15.08
N SER A 275 -7.04 -8.86 -15.34
CA SER A 275 -7.53 -9.50 -16.57
C SER A 275 -8.90 -10.12 -16.30
N GLY A 276 -9.93 -9.62 -17.00
CA GLY A 276 -11.31 -10.10 -16.83
C GLY A 276 -12.07 -9.34 -15.73
N VAL A 277 -12.96 -10.05 -15.04
CA VAL A 277 -13.84 -9.49 -14.00
C VAL A 277 -13.34 -9.94 -12.63
N SER A 278 -13.13 -8.99 -11.72
CA SER A 278 -12.80 -9.31 -10.33
C SER A 278 -13.97 -9.99 -9.61
N ASP A 279 -13.68 -10.71 -8.53
CA ASP A 279 -14.71 -11.12 -7.60
C ASP A 279 -15.47 -9.92 -7.02
N LYS A 280 -16.68 -10.19 -6.56
CA LYS A 280 -17.51 -9.15 -5.95
C LYS A 280 -17.05 -8.84 -4.54
N PHE A 281 -17.08 -7.56 -4.20
CA PHE A 281 -16.79 -7.06 -2.87
C PHE A 281 -17.80 -6.00 -2.43
N ASN A 282 -17.83 -5.73 -1.15
CA ASN A 282 -18.62 -4.67 -0.57
C ASN A 282 -17.69 -3.55 -0.13
N LEU A 283 -18.05 -2.31 -0.48
CA LEU A 283 -17.38 -1.10 -0.04
C LEU A 283 -18.32 -0.32 0.90
N SER A 284 -17.83 0.06 2.05
CA SER A 284 -18.56 0.89 3.00
C SER A 284 -17.70 2.10 3.39
N ILE A 285 -18.27 3.27 3.27
CA ILE A 285 -17.74 4.55 3.79
C ILE A 285 -18.75 5.03 4.81
N LYS A 286 -18.35 5.08 6.07
CA LYS A 286 -19.21 5.46 7.19
C LYS A 286 -18.76 6.76 7.83
N ASN A 287 -19.65 7.39 8.56
CA ASN A 287 -19.37 8.57 9.36
C ASN A 287 -18.71 9.69 8.53
N LEU A 288 -19.11 9.81 7.25
CA LEU A 288 -18.55 10.83 6.36
C LEU A 288 -18.93 12.21 6.85
N GLN A 289 -17.92 12.99 7.19
CA GLN A 289 -18.03 14.39 7.60
C GLN A 289 -17.19 15.24 6.67
N LEU A 290 -17.76 16.35 6.18
CA LEU A 290 -17.04 17.33 5.37
C LEU A 290 -16.87 18.62 6.16
N GLY A 291 -15.78 19.30 5.93
CA GLY A 291 -15.45 20.54 6.57
C GLY A 291 -14.32 20.41 7.57
N ASP A 292 -14.40 21.12 8.67
CA ASP A 292 -13.42 21.10 9.76
C ASP A 292 -13.69 19.89 10.67
N ALA A 293 -13.12 18.74 10.28
CA ALA A 293 -13.40 17.46 10.93
C ALA A 293 -12.75 17.36 12.30
N GLY A 294 -13.39 17.82 13.32
CA GLY A 294 -12.96 17.73 14.72
C GLY A 294 -13.21 18.99 15.54
N ALA A 295 -13.59 20.08 14.92
CA ALA A 295 -14.02 21.26 15.63
C ALA A 295 -15.50 21.13 16.00
N VAL A 296 -15.76 20.97 17.26
CA VAL A 296 -17.10 21.16 17.83
C VAL A 296 -17.37 22.66 17.74
N ASN A 297 -18.31 23.06 16.91
CA ASN A 297 -18.82 24.44 16.78
C ASN A 297 -18.05 25.40 15.88
N THR A 298 -17.14 25.01 15.02
CA THR A 298 -16.61 25.92 14.00
C THR A 298 -17.50 25.96 12.78
N ASN A 299 -17.83 27.18 12.36
CA ASN A 299 -18.54 27.40 11.11
C ASN A 299 -17.54 27.19 9.95
N VAL A 300 -17.84 26.27 9.08
CA VAL A 300 -17.22 26.11 7.77
C VAL A 300 -18.21 26.58 6.70
N PHE A 301 -17.74 26.90 5.54
CA PHE A 301 -18.60 27.36 4.44
C PHE A 301 -19.51 28.56 4.81
N ASN A 302 -18.91 29.60 5.37
CA ASN A 302 -19.65 30.84 5.69
C ASN A 302 -20.91 30.64 6.58
N GLY A 303 -20.77 29.82 7.61
CA GLY A 303 -21.83 29.64 8.61
C GLY A 303 -22.53 28.29 8.56
N LEU A 304 -22.17 27.43 7.61
CA LEU A 304 -22.59 26.04 7.67
C LEU A 304 -21.73 25.32 8.72
N LYS A 305 -22.39 24.63 9.62
CA LYS A 305 -21.69 23.76 10.59
C LYS A 305 -21.10 22.56 9.85
N ASN A 306 -20.02 22.01 10.38
CA ASN A 306 -19.54 20.69 10.00
C ASN A 306 -20.71 19.71 9.98
N GLY A 307 -21.02 19.20 8.82
CA GLY A 307 -22.13 18.31 8.63
C GLY A 307 -21.66 16.87 8.43
N SER A 308 -22.30 15.95 9.15
CA SER A 308 -22.29 14.55 8.76
C SER A 308 -23.09 14.41 7.47
N ILE A 309 -22.48 13.85 6.44
CA ILE A 309 -23.17 13.43 5.22
C ILE A 309 -23.84 12.07 5.44
N GLY A 310 -23.36 11.29 6.41
CA GLY A 310 -23.85 9.95 6.71
C GLY A 310 -22.96 8.84 6.13
N ASN A 311 -23.60 7.78 5.68
CA ASN A 311 -22.93 6.57 5.23
C ASN A 311 -23.19 6.32 3.74
N ILE A 312 -22.17 5.85 3.05
CA ILE A 312 -22.25 5.45 1.64
C ILE A 312 -21.83 3.99 1.58
N GLY A 313 -22.61 3.15 0.92
CA GLY A 313 -22.30 1.74 0.75
C GLY A 313 -22.50 1.30 -0.69
N ALA A 314 -21.65 0.41 -1.17
CA ALA A 314 -21.81 -0.29 -2.42
C ALA A 314 -21.67 -1.80 -2.18
N VAL A 315 -22.61 -2.57 -2.65
CA VAL A 315 -22.68 -4.02 -2.42
C VAL A 315 -22.51 -4.75 -3.74
N GLY A 316 -21.67 -5.79 -3.76
CA GLY A 316 -21.46 -6.60 -4.94
C GLY A 316 -20.74 -5.87 -6.08
N VAL A 317 -19.83 -4.98 -5.73
CA VAL A 317 -18.99 -4.25 -6.69
C VAL A 317 -18.01 -5.20 -7.34
N SER A 318 -17.81 -5.09 -8.64
CA SER A 318 -16.73 -5.77 -9.37
C SER A 318 -16.05 -4.81 -10.34
N ALA A 319 -14.78 -5.04 -10.60
CA ALA A 319 -14.01 -4.28 -11.58
C ALA A 319 -13.73 -5.18 -12.80
N THR A 320 -13.97 -4.66 -13.98
CA THR A 320 -13.70 -5.39 -15.23
C THR A 320 -12.55 -4.69 -15.98
N ASN A 321 -11.50 -5.48 -16.28
CA ASN A 321 -10.32 -4.99 -17.03
C ASN A 321 -9.75 -3.68 -16.47
N LEU A 322 -9.65 -3.61 -15.13
CA LEU A 322 -9.02 -2.46 -14.47
C LEU A 322 -7.60 -2.28 -15.02
N LYS A 323 -7.25 -1.05 -15.36
CA LYS A 323 -5.90 -0.69 -15.74
C LYS A 323 -5.55 0.69 -15.17
N MET A 324 -4.62 0.70 -14.26
CA MET A 324 -4.04 1.92 -13.70
C MET A 324 -2.57 2.00 -14.10
N THR A 325 -2.19 3.10 -14.74
CA THR A 325 -0.79 3.31 -15.14
C THR A 325 -0.21 4.46 -14.33
N VAL A 326 0.94 4.21 -13.70
CA VAL A 326 1.73 5.22 -13.00
C VAL A 326 2.98 5.48 -13.84
N ARG A 327 3.18 6.74 -14.24
CA ARG A 327 4.30 7.19 -15.06
C ARG A 327 5.02 8.34 -14.37
N GLY A 328 6.33 8.46 -14.61
CA GLY A 328 7.04 9.70 -14.29
C GLY A 328 6.56 10.82 -15.21
N MET A 329 6.67 12.04 -14.77
CA MET A 329 6.42 13.25 -15.60
C MET A 329 7.74 13.83 -16.03
#